data_6b189e55cc9ee926c33980cb6fcab415
#
_entry.id   6b189e55cc9ee926c33980cb6fcab415
#
_cell.length_a   1.000
_cell.length_b   1.000
_cell.length_c   1.000
_cell.angle_alpha   90.00
_cell.angle_beta   90.00
_cell.angle_gamma   90.00
#
_symmetry.space_group_name_H-M   'P 1'
#
loop_
_entity.id
_entity.type
_entity.pdbx_description
1 polymer ?
#
loop_
_entity_poly.entity_id
_entity_poly.type
_entity_poly.pdbx_seq_one_letter_code
_entity_poly.pdbx_strand_id
1 'polypeptide(L)'
;MVKIYISSVIEAPADRVWAAIRDFNALPKWHPAIKDSHVEGGLPADRVGCIRNFNLKDGGNIREQLLTLSDYDYSCTYSILESPLGVRNYIATLKVTPVTDGNRTFAEWTAEFDCDPDKAKALADGIGNGVFQGGFDGLKRQLAGR
;
A
#
# COMPACT_ATOMS: atom_id res chain seq x y z
N MET A 1 -9.14 12.40 14.00
CA MET A 1 -8.87 11.54 12.83
C MET A 1 -7.75 12.14 12.01
N VAL A 2 -6.76 11.32 11.70
CA VAL A 2 -5.62 11.72 10.86
C VAL A 2 -5.89 11.25 9.43
N LYS A 3 -5.62 12.12 8.45
CA LYS A 3 -5.76 11.79 7.03
C LYS A 3 -4.42 11.99 6.33
N ILE A 4 -4.06 11.03 5.49
CA ILE A 4 -2.83 11.06 4.71
C ILE A 4 -3.20 10.91 3.24
N TYR A 5 -2.56 11.70 2.39
CA TYR A 5 -2.69 11.59 0.94
C TYR A 5 -1.31 11.78 0.31
N ILE A 6 -0.89 10.78 -0.45
CA ILE A 6 0.35 10.86 -1.24
C ILE A 6 0.01 10.45 -2.67
N SER A 7 0.49 11.18 -3.64
CA SER A 7 0.33 10.84 -5.04
C SER A 7 1.67 10.91 -5.75
N SER A 8 1.77 10.18 -6.86
CA SER A 8 2.99 10.14 -7.65
C SER A 8 2.65 9.79 -9.10
N VAL A 9 3.54 10.15 -10.02
CA VAL A 9 3.46 9.71 -11.42
C VAL A 9 4.49 8.62 -11.63
N ILE A 10 4.04 7.48 -12.16
CA ILE A 10 4.90 6.33 -12.43
C ILE A 10 5.02 6.17 -13.95
N GLU A 11 6.25 6.13 -14.46
CA GLU A 11 6.54 6.05 -15.89
C GLU A 11 6.41 4.62 -16.41
N ALA A 12 5.19 4.08 -16.28
CA ALA A 12 4.81 2.75 -16.77
C ALA A 12 3.30 2.74 -17.02
N PRO A 13 2.81 1.89 -17.93
CA PRO A 13 1.37 1.79 -18.18
C PRO A 13 0.59 1.35 -16.93
N ALA A 14 -0.63 1.85 -16.77
CA ALA A 14 -1.42 1.62 -15.57
C ALA A 14 -1.74 0.14 -15.34
N ASP A 15 -1.95 -0.64 -16.40
CA ASP A 15 -2.20 -2.08 -16.26
C ASP A 15 -0.99 -2.81 -15.69
N ARG A 16 0.22 -2.38 -16.01
CA ARG A 16 1.44 -2.97 -15.44
C ARG A 16 1.63 -2.57 -13.98
N VAL A 17 1.37 -1.31 -13.66
CA VAL A 17 1.44 -0.85 -12.26
C VAL A 17 0.41 -1.58 -11.41
N TRP A 18 -0.83 -1.69 -11.91
CA TRP A 18 -1.89 -2.39 -11.20
C TRP A 18 -1.56 -3.87 -11.02
N ALA A 19 -0.97 -4.52 -12.03
CA ALA A 19 -0.58 -5.93 -11.93
C ALA A 19 0.40 -6.16 -10.77
N ALA A 20 1.30 -5.21 -10.50
CA ALA A 20 2.22 -5.30 -9.37
C ALA A 20 1.51 -5.11 -8.02
N ILE A 21 0.51 -4.23 -7.97
CA ILE A 21 -0.19 -3.85 -6.75
C ILE A 21 -1.27 -4.86 -6.36
N ARG A 22 -2.02 -5.39 -7.34
CA ARG A 22 -3.21 -6.19 -7.08
C ARG A 22 -2.94 -7.52 -6.38
N ASP A 23 -1.73 -8.03 -6.47
CA ASP A 23 -1.33 -9.17 -5.65
C ASP A 23 -1.01 -8.66 -4.26
N PHE A 24 -1.98 -8.84 -3.35
CA PHE A 24 -1.89 -8.31 -1.98
C PHE A 24 -0.69 -8.88 -1.21
N ASN A 25 -0.18 -10.05 -1.62
CA ASN A 25 0.98 -10.68 -1.01
C ASN A 25 2.32 -10.32 -1.68
N ALA A 26 2.28 -9.51 -2.72
CA ALA A 26 3.50 -9.15 -3.46
C ALA A 26 4.22 -7.92 -2.90
N LEU A 27 3.78 -7.40 -1.76
CA LEU A 27 4.33 -6.19 -1.15
C LEU A 27 5.86 -6.21 -1.02
N PRO A 28 6.50 -7.32 -0.60
CA PRO A 28 7.96 -7.37 -0.52
C PRO A 28 8.68 -7.20 -1.87
N LYS A 29 7.98 -7.49 -2.97
CA LYS A 29 8.58 -7.41 -4.30
C LYS A 29 8.81 -5.97 -4.75
N TRP A 30 8.04 -5.03 -4.24
CA TRP A 30 8.16 -3.65 -4.68
C TRP A 30 8.35 -2.65 -3.55
N HIS A 31 7.95 -2.95 -2.31
CA HIS A 31 8.11 -2.02 -1.20
C HIS A 31 9.44 -2.28 -0.48
N PRO A 32 10.36 -1.29 -0.45
CA PRO A 32 11.72 -1.54 0.05
C PRO A 32 11.80 -1.81 1.56
N ALA A 33 10.80 -1.41 2.34
CA ALA A 33 10.81 -1.59 3.79
C ALA A 33 10.28 -2.96 4.23
N ILE A 34 9.74 -3.77 3.31
CA ILE A 34 9.07 -5.03 3.63
C ILE A 34 10.03 -6.19 3.37
N LYS A 35 10.21 -7.03 4.39
CA LYS A 35 11.12 -8.18 4.32
C LYS A 35 10.46 -9.38 3.65
N ASP A 36 9.30 -9.79 4.16
CA ASP A 36 8.54 -10.93 3.66
C ASP A 36 7.06 -10.78 3.99
N SER A 37 6.22 -11.57 3.34
CA SER A 37 4.77 -11.54 3.52
C SER A 37 4.17 -12.90 3.21
N HIS A 38 3.13 -13.28 3.94
CA HIS A 38 2.31 -14.44 3.60
C HIS A 38 0.84 -14.13 3.85
N VAL A 39 -0.05 -14.82 3.12
CA VAL A 39 -1.49 -14.73 3.33
C VAL A 39 -1.90 -15.80 4.32
N GLU A 40 -2.56 -15.39 5.40
CA GLU A 40 -2.98 -16.30 6.47
C GLU A 40 -3.99 -17.31 5.94
N GLY A 41 -3.86 -18.57 6.40
CA GLY A 41 -4.77 -19.62 6.02
C GLY A 41 -4.66 -20.09 4.57
N GLY A 42 -3.63 -19.65 3.83
CA GLY A 42 -3.44 -20.07 2.44
C GLY A 42 -4.49 -19.55 1.46
N LEU A 43 -5.23 -18.49 1.81
CA LEU A 43 -6.24 -17.92 0.93
C LEU A 43 -5.59 -17.23 -0.27
N PRO A 44 -6.32 -17.13 -1.40
CA PRO A 44 -5.82 -16.33 -2.53
C PRO A 44 -5.60 -14.88 -2.15
N ALA A 45 -4.55 -14.27 -2.69
CA ALA A 45 -4.15 -12.90 -2.35
C ALA A 45 -5.07 -11.82 -2.94
N ASP A 46 -6.02 -12.20 -3.79
CA ASP A 46 -7.02 -11.29 -4.36
C ASP A 46 -8.42 -11.49 -3.76
N ARG A 47 -8.54 -12.36 -2.76
CA ARG A 47 -9.82 -12.62 -2.12
C ARG A 47 -10.11 -11.57 -1.06
N VAL A 48 -11.24 -10.88 -1.16
CA VAL A 48 -11.69 -9.94 -0.13
C VAL A 48 -11.84 -10.68 1.19
N GLY A 49 -11.28 -10.10 2.25
CA GLY A 49 -11.22 -10.72 3.57
C GLY A 49 -9.91 -11.43 3.86
N CYS A 50 -9.04 -11.66 2.86
CA CYS A 50 -7.75 -12.27 3.12
C CYS A 50 -6.86 -11.31 3.94
N ILE A 51 -5.96 -11.90 4.71
CA ILE A 51 -5.07 -11.15 5.60
C ILE A 51 -3.63 -11.40 5.14
N ARG A 52 -2.92 -10.31 4.80
CA ARG A 52 -1.47 -10.40 4.61
C ARG A 52 -0.78 -10.13 5.94
N ASN A 53 0.12 -11.00 6.27
CA ASN A 53 0.91 -10.92 7.49
C ASN A 53 2.36 -10.74 7.05
N PHE A 54 2.94 -9.57 7.32
CA PHE A 54 4.24 -9.25 6.79
C PHE A 54 5.17 -8.68 7.85
N ASN A 55 6.45 -8.88 7.61
CA ASN A 55 7.50 -8.40 8.48
C ASN A 55 8.23 -7.23 7.81
N LEU A 56 8.49 -6.21 8.61
CA LEU A 56 9.31 -5.08 8.21
C LEU A 56 10.78 -5.45 8.36
N LYS A 57 11.64 -4.83 7.57
CA LYS A 57 13.09 -5.04 7.67
C LYS A 57 13.65 -4.59 9.03
N ASP A 58 12.96 -3.69 9.71
CA ASP A 58 13.35 -3.24 11.07
C ASP A 58 12.88 -4.19 12.18
N GLY A 59 12.17 -5.26 11.84
CA GLY A 59 11.72 -6.28 12.79
C GLY A 59 10.26 -6.18 13.20
N GLY A 60 9.55 -5.14 12.79
CA GLY A 60 8.12 -5.02 13.10
C GLY A 60 7.27 -5.99 12.29
N ASN A 61 6.09 -6.33 12.81
CA ASN A 61 5.14 -7.20 12.13
C ASN A 61 3.80 -6.48 12.02
N ILE A 62 3.17 -6.59 10.84
CA ILE A 62 1.87 -5.96 10.56
C ILE A 62 0.95 -6.99 9.93
N ARG A 63 -0.32 -6.96 10.35
CA ARG A 63 -1.39 -7.75 9.74
C ARG A 63 -2.41 -6.81 9.13
N GLU A 64 -2.67 -6.98 7.84
CA GLU A 64 -3.62 -6.15 7.09
C GLU A 64 -4.65 -7.00 6.39
N GLN A 65 -5.90 -6.56 6.41
CA GLN A 65 -7.01 -7.28 5.79
C GLN A 65 -7.51 -6.55 4.56
N LEU A 66 -7.62 -7.26 3.44
CA LEU A 66 -8.16 -6.72 2.20
C LEU A 66 -9.67 -6.53 2.35
N LEU A 67 -10.15 -5.30 2.17
CA LEU A 67 -11.56 -4.95 2.29
C LEU A 67 -12.26 -4.87 0.94
N THR A 68 -11.59 -4.29 -0.06
CA THR A 68 -12.10 -4.22 -1.43
C THR A 68 -10.97 -4.40 -2.42
N LEU A 69 -11.29 -4.92 -3.60
CA LEU A 69 -10.36 -4.97 -4.72
C LEU A 69 -11.19 -4.85 -6.01
N SER A 70 -10.85 -3.88 -6.85
CA SER A 70 -11.53 -3.66 -8.11
C SER A 70 -10.52 -3.60 -9.25
N ASP A 71 -10.53 -4.61 -10.12
CA ASP A 71 -9.73 -4.61 -11.35
C ASP A 71 -10.29 -3.62 -12.38
N TYR A 72 -11.57 -3.25 -12.25
CA TYR A 72 -12.19 -2.25 -13.12
C TYR A 72 -11.67 -0.85 -12.80
N ASP A 73 -11.62 -0.50 -11.50
CA ASP A 73 -11.20 0.82 -11.05
C ASP A 73 -9.70 0.91 -10.76
N TYR A 74 -8.98 -0.20 -10.79
CA TYR A 74 -7.57 -0.27 -10.37
C TYR A 74 -7.38 0.26 -8.95
N SER A 75 -8.18 -0.26 -8.02
CA SER A 75 -8.11 0.19 -6.62
C SER A 75 -8.26 -0.97 -5.64
N CYS A 76 -7.66 -0.83 -4.48
CA CYS A 76 -7.86 -1.74 -3.36
C CYS A 76 -7.88 -0.95 -2.06
N THR A 77 -8.67 -1.44 -1.11
CA THR A 77 -8.79 -0.85 0.22
C THR A 77 -8.50 -1.92 1.26
N TYR A 78 -7.77 -1.57 2.31
CA TYR A 78 -7.41 -2.51 3.36
C TYR A 78 -7.39 -1.80 4.71
N SER A 79 -7.49 -2.62 5.77
CA SER A 79 -7.37 -2.15 7.14
C SER A 79 -6.15 -2.77 7.81
N ILE A 80 -5.64 -2.12 8.84
CA ILE A 80 -4.64 -2.73 9.72
C ILE A 80 -5.36 -3.40 10.87
N LEU A 81 -5.11 -4.70 11.07
CA LEU A 81 -5.65 -5.45 12.20
C LEU A 81 -4.73 -5.39 13.41
N GLU A 82 -3.43 -5.51 13.20
CA GLU A 82 -2.40 -5.46 14.24
C GLU A 82 -1.15 -4.82 13.69
N SER A 83 -0.54 -3.93 14.47
CA SER A 83 0.74 -3.30 14.12
C SER A 83 1.39 -2.69 15.36
N PRO A 84 2.71 -2.43 15.32
CA PRO A 84 3.38 -1.70 16.38
C PRO A 84 3.25 -0.17 16.24
N LEU A 85 2.49 0.32 15.26
CA LEU A 85 2.45 1.75 14.93
C LEU A 85 1.66 2.61 15.92
N GLY A 86 0.73 2.00 16.67
CA GLY A 86 -0.12 2.76 17.57
C GLY A 86 -1.29 3.46 16.89
N VAL A 87 -1.70 2.95 15.73
CA VAL A 87 -2.86 3.46 15.00
C VAL A 87 -4.10 2.62 15.33
N ARG A 88 -5.27 3.24 15.23
CA ARG A 88 -6.56 2.59 15.43
C ARG A 88 -7.48 2.97 14.27
N ASN A 89 -8.39 2.07 13.93
CA ASN A 89 -9.39 2.32 12.87
C ASN A 89 -8.73 2.74 11.55
N TYR A 90 -7.62 2.10 11.20
CA TYR A 90 -6.82 2.43 10.05
C TYR A 90 -7.43 1.81 8.79
N ILE A 91 -7.74 2.65 7.81
CA ILE A 91 -8.20 2.21 6.50
C ILE A 91 -7.41 2.97 5.44
N ALA A 92 -6.86 2.24 4.48
CA ALA A 92 -6.08 2.82 3.40
C ALA A 92 -6.60 2.36 2.04
N THR A 93 -6.47 3.22 1.04
CA THR A 93 -6.83 2.92 -0.33
C THR A 93 -5.68 3.28 -1.25
N LEU A 94 -5.33 2.33 -2.13
CA LEU A 94 -4.34 2.53 -3.18
C LEU A 94 -5.05 2.44 -4.52
N LYS A 95 -4.92 3.48 -5.34
CA LYS A 95 -5.59 3.58 -6.63
C LYS A 95 -4.63 4.07 -7.69
N VAL A 96 -4.71 3.49 -8.88
CA VAL A 96 -3.95 3.96 -10.04
C VAL A 96 -4.89 4.31 -11.18
N THR A 97 -4.54 5.39 -11.90
CA THR A 97 -5.33 5.91 -13.00
C THR A 97 -4.42 6.11 -14.21
N PRO A 98 -4.84 5.65 -15.40
CA PRO A 98 -4.03 5.89 -16.60
C PRO A 98 -3.90 7.37 -16.91
N VAL A 99 -2.68 7.80 -17.19
CA VAL A 99 -2.40 9.10 -17.82
C VAL A 99 -2.15 8.79 -19.28
N THR A 100 -3.14 9.08 -20.13
CA THR A 100 -3.08 8.69 -21.54
C THR A 100 -1.97 9.42 -22.28
N ASP A 101 -1.69 10.64 -21.88
CA ASP A 101 -0.56 11.41 -22.42
C ASP A 101 0.74 10.80 -21.89
N GLY A 102 1.44 10.09 -22.74
CA GLY A 102 2.69 9.43 -22.41
C GLY A 102 2.55 8.01 -21.88
N ASN A 103 1.32 7.48 -21.82
CA ASN A 103 1.05 6.11 -21.36
C ASN A 103 1.72 5.78 -20.02
N ARG A 104 1.43 6.62 -19.04
CA ARG A 104 1.99 6.52 -17.70
C ARG A 104 0.86 6.48 -16.67
N THR A 105 1.19 6.48 -15.40
CA THR A 105 0.22 6.21 -14.33
C THR A 105 0.23 7.31 -13.29
N PHE A 106 -0.96 7.78 -12.92
CA PHE A 106 -1.17 8.59 -11.72
C PHE A 106 -1.56 7.66 -10.59
N ALA A 107 -0.74 7.60 -9.55
CA ALA A 107 -0.97 6.72 -8.41
C ALA A 107 -1.29 7.56 -7.17
N GLU A 108 -2.30 7.10 -6.41
CA GLU A 108 -2.76 7.77 -5.20
C GLU A 108 -2.84 6.76 -4.06
N TRP A 109 -2.36 7.14 -2.89
CA TRP A 109 -2.41 6.31 -1.70
C TRP A 109 -2.92 7.17 -0.55
N THR A 110 -4.07 6.79 0.01
CA THR A 110 -4.71 7.53 1.09
C THR A 110 -4.88 6.67 2.31
N ALA A 111 -4.92 7.27 3.47
CA ALA A 111 -5.25 6.57 4.71
C ALA A 111 -5.97 7.50 5.68
N GLU A 112 -6.81 6.90 6.50
CA GLU A 112 -7.46 7.56 7.64
C GLU A 112 -7.27 6.68 8.86
N PHE A 113 -6.97 7.28 10.00
CA PHE A 113 -6.81 6.53 11.24
C PHE A 113 -6.93 7.44 12.46
N ASP A 114 -7.07 6.80 13.62
CA ASP A 114 -7.03 7.46 14.90
C ASP A 114 -5.74 7.09 15.62
N CYS A 115 -5.24 7.98 16.47
CA CYS A 115 -4.06 7.75 17.29
C CYS A 115 -4.06 8.74 18.44
N ASP A 116 -3.10 8.59 19.35
CA ASP A 116 -2.89 9.58 20.41
C ASP A 116 -2.50 10.92 19.78
N PRO A 117 -3.10 12.05 20.22
CA PRO A 117 -2.90 13.34 19.56
C PRO A 117 -1.44 13.79 19.49
N ASP A 118 -0.63 13.46 20.49
CA ASP A 118 0.79 13.82 20.52
C ASP A 118 1.63 13.05 19.51
N LYS A 119 1.09 11.97 18.93
CA LYS A 119 1.77 11.13 17.92
C LYS A 119 1.30 11.40 16.50
N ALA A 120 0.25 12.21 16.34
CA ALA A 120 -0.42 12.37 15.04
C ALA A 120 0.53 12.87 13.94
N LYS A 121 1.33 13.89 14.24
CA LYS A 121 2.24 14.46 13.21
C LYS A 121 3.33 13.46 12.83
N ALA A 122 3.97 12.82 13.80
CA ALA A 122 5.04 11.86 13.53
C ALA A 122 4.52 10.66 12.74
N LEU A 123 3.32 10.17 13.08
CA LEU A 123 2.71 9.07 12.34
C LEU A 123 2.30 9.47 10.92
N ALA A 124 1.72 10.65 10.75
CA ALA A 124 1.36 11.14 9.42
C ALA A 124 2.60 11.27 8.53
N ASP A 125 3.67 11.86 9.05
CA ASP A 125 4.91 12.01 8.30
C ASP A 125 5.56 10.66 8.00
N GLY A 126 5.62 9.77 8.99
CA GLY A 126 6.24 8.46 8.84
C GLY A 126 5.50 7.55 7.85
N ILE A 127 4.18 7.51 7.94
CA ILE A 127 3.37 6.71 7.03
C ILE A 127 3.35 7.36 5.65
N GLY A 128 3.12 8.67 5.56
CA GLY A 128 3.05 9.37 4.28
C GLY A 128 4.37 9.34 3.53
N ASN A 129 5.42 9.87 4.13
CA ASN A 129 6.72 9.98 3.46
C ASN A 129 7.49 8.67 3.47
N GLY A 130 7.42 7.91 4.56
CA GLY A 130 8.15 6.65 4.70
C GLY A 130 7.47 5.50 3.98
N VAL A 131 6.22 5.24 4.31
CA VAL A 131 5.54 4.05 3.77
C VAL A 131 4.99 4.30 2.36
N PHE A 132 4.18 5.32 2.19
CA PHE A 132 3.49 5.55 0.91
C PHE A 132 4.45 6.05 -0.16
N GLN A 133 5.18 7.11 0.11
CA GLN A 133 6.17 7.61 -0.86
C GLN A 133 7.27 6.58 -1.10
N GLY A 134 7.76 5.93 -0.05
CA GLY A 134 8.74 4.85 -0.18
C GLY A 134 8.26 3.71 -1.04
N GLY A 135 6.98 3.34 -0.92
CA GLY A 135 6.35 2.33 -1.75
C GLY A 135 6.28 2.74 -3.22
N PHE A 136 5.88 3.98 -3.50
CA PHE A 136 5.87 4.49 -4.87
C PHE A 136 7.28 4.51 -5.47
N ASP A 137 8.27 4.93 -4.71
CA ASP A 137 9.65 4.92 -5.18
C ASP A 137 10.12 3.50 -5.50
N GLY A 138 9.71 2.52 -4.68
CA GLY A 138 9.99 1.11 -4.93
C GLY A 138 9.32 0.60 -6.21
N LEU A 139 8.06 0.97 -6.45
CA LEU A 139 7.36 0.62 -7.69
C LEU A 139 8.08 1.20 -8.91
N LYS A 140 8.51 2.45 -8.82
CA LYS A 140 9.25 3.09 -9.92
C LYS A 140 10.51 2.31 -10.26
N ARG A 141 11.27 1.88 -9.24
CA ARG A 141 12.49 1.10 -9.46
C ARG A 141 12.20 -0.26 -10.06
N GLN A 142 11.17 -0.95 -9.54
CA GLN A 142 10.81 -2.28 -10.05
C GLN A 142 10.37 -2.25 -11.51
N LEU A 143 9.65 -1.21 -11.90
CA LEU A 143 9.07 -1.11 -13.23
C LEU A 143 9.99 -0.37 -14.22
N ALA A 144 11.08 0.23 -13.75
CA ALA A 144 12.05 0.91 -14.62
C ALA A 144 12.72 -0.09 -15.55
N GLY A 145 12.93 0.30 -16.81
CA GLY A 145 13.62 -0.52 -17.80
C GLY A 145 12.80 -1.66 -18.38
N ARG A 146 11.52 -1.67 -18.18
CA ARG A 146 10.65 -2.74 -18.68
C ARG A 146 9.80 -2.34 -19.86
#